data_981d44b73e880b04ed53e99cdf01f4d0
#
_entry.id   981d44b73e880b04ed53e99cdf01f4d0
#
_cell.length_a   1.000
_cell.length_b   1.000
_cell.length_c   1.000
_cell.angle_alpha   90.00
_cell.angle_beta   90.00
_cell.angle_gamma   90.00
#
_symmetry.space_group_name_H-M   'P 1'
#
loop_
_entity.id
_entity.type
_entity.pdbx_description
1 polymer ?
#
loop_
_entity_poly.entity_id
_entity_poly.type
_entity_poly.pdbx_seq_one_letter_code
_entity_poly.pdbx_strand_id
1 'polypeptide(L)'
;VAKRQRRTRKAAPASPMDTKISMSYMDINTLAPYAYNPRDNAGAIQSVANSIRAFGFLVPVVVDANNVLVAGHTRVEAAKTLGLSEVPVIKAEFLTEDQIDAFRIIDNKVAELARWDFDLLAPELGRLKGSGIVFTDYGFAQEEIDCLTDAVADDCLNTDNLIDQEARDRVRRVERRAPATARIVIGEIVFFIPASDYRNWVAGIRELCDYDELAIAAELKRRLGIRAEST
;
A
#
# COMPACT_ATOMS: atom_id res chain seq x y z
N VAL A 1 45.67 19.90 -43.44
CA VAL A 1 45.04 18.59 -43.17
C VAL A 1 44.60 18.59 -41.72
N ALA A 2 43.31 18.88 -41.44
CA ALA A 2 42.76 18.93 -40.10
C ALA A 2 42.49 17.51 -39.61
N LYS A 3 43.12 17.10 -38.48
CA LYS A 3 42.87 15.85 -37.78
C LYS A 3 41.46 15.87 -37.13
N ARG A 4 40.55 15.08 -37.67
CA ARG A 4 39.21 14.82 -37.15
C ARG A 4 39.37 14.10 -35.81
N GLN A 5 39.14 14.80 -34.68
CA GLN A 5 39.10 14.19 -33.36
C GLN A 5 37.93 13.15 -33.32
N ARG A 6 38.28 11.89 -33.09
CA ARG A 6 37.33 10.80 -32.81
C ARG A 6 36.61 11.15 -31.50
N ARG A 7 35.36 11.58 -31.58
CA ARG A 7 34.47 11.63 -30.42
C ARG A 7 34.36 10.17 -29.91
N THR A 8 34.91 9.93 -28.72
CA THR A 8 34.66 8.69 -28.00
C THR A 8 33.14 8.59 -27.76
N ARG A 9 32.51 7.62 -28.40
CA ARG A 9 31.11 7.28 -28.09
C ARG A 9 31.07 6.88 -26.61
N LYS A 10 30.44 7.70 -25.78
CA LYS A 10 30.04 7.31 -24.43
C LYS A 10 29.20 6.03 -24.59
N ALA A 11 29.57 4.95 -23.90
CA ALA A 11 28.82 3.71 -23.95
C ALA A 11 27.34 4.03 -23.62
N ALA A 12 26.41 3.44 -24.37
CA ALA A 12 25.01 3.55 -24.06
C ALA A 12 24.80 3.07 -22.61
N PRO A 13 23.98 3.75 -21.80
CA PRO A 13 23.69 3.28 -20.45
C PRO A 13 23.18 1.83 -20.53
N ALA A 14 23.66 0.97 -19.62
CA ALA A 14 23.17 -0.39 -19.50
C ALA A 14 21.63 -0.36 -19.32
N SER A 15 20.95 -1.37 -19.89
CA SER A 15 19.51 -1.50 -19.66
C SER A 15 19.24 -1.53 -18.15
N PRO A 16 18.25 -0.79 -17.63
CA PRO A 16 17.88 -0.85 -16.21
C PRO A 16 17.66 -2.28 -15.72
N MET A 17 17.16 -3.17 -16.57
CA MET A 17 16.92 -4.59 -16.25
C MET A 17 18.22 -5.41 -16.05
N ASP A 18 19.33 -4.99 -16.65
CA ASP A 18 20.61 -5.67 -16.55
C ASP A 18 21.51 -5.13 -15.44
N THR A 19 21.05 -4.06 -14.75
CA THR A 19 21.84 -3.39 -13.72
C THR A 19 21.74 -4.14 -12.40
N LYS A 20 22.89 -4.57 -11.87
CA LYS A 20 22.96 -5.13 -10.50
C LYS A 20 22.81 -4.00 -9.49
N ILE A 21 21.78 -4.10 -8.67
CA ILE A 21 21.51 -3.15 -7.60
C ILE A 21 22.35 -3.56 -6.38
N SER A 22 23.03 -2.58 -5.78
CA SER A 22 23.73 -2.73 -4.50
C SER A 22 23.11 -1.81 -3.45
N MET A 23 23.07 -2.27 -2.22
CA MET A 23 22.66 -1.51 -1.06
C MET A 23 23.89 -1.13 -0.24
N SER A 24 23.91 0.09 0.28
CA SER A 24 24.93 0.58 1.24
C SER A 24 24.25 1.38 2.34
N TYR A 25 24.91 1.52 3.50
CA TYR A 25 24.46 2.44 4.53
C TYR A 25 25.02 3.83 4.24
N MET A 26 24.20 4.86 4.45
CA MET A 26 24.59 6.26 4.26
C MET A 26 24.12 7.11 5.44
N ASP A 27 24.93 8.10 5.81
CA ASP A 27 24.56 9.11 6.81
C ASP A 27 23.28 9.82 6.37
N ILE A 28 22.27 9.80 7.24
CA ILE A 28 20.94 10.36 6.99
C ILE A 28 20.99 11.87 6.66
N ASN A 29 21.98 12.58 7.18
CA ASN A 29 22.17 14.01 6.94
C ASN A 29 22.71 14.32 5.54
N THR A 30 23.25 13.34 4.83
CA THR A 30 23.70 13.47 3.44
C THR A 30 22.57 13.30 2.44
N LEU A 31 21.39 12.89 2.88
CA LEU A 31 20.22 12.65 2.04
C LEU A 31 19.40 13.94 1.91
N ALA A 32 19.19 14.38 0.67
CA ALA A 32 18.36 15.55 0.39
C ALA A 32 16.92 15.13 0.06
N PRO A 33 15.89 15.72 0.68
CA PRO A 33 14.52 15.49 0.26
C PRO A 33 14.28 16.10 -1.12
N TYR A 34 13.41 15.46 -1.92
CA TYR A 34 12.99 16.04 -3.18
C TYR A 34 11.99 17.16 -2.92
N ALA A 35 12.33 18.40 -3.31
CA ALA A 35 11.56 19.60 -2.99
C ALA A 35 10.14 19.64 -3.57
N TYR A 36 9.91 18.93 -4.66
CA TYR A 36 8.62 18.88 -5.37
C TYR A 36 7.89 17.56 -5.14
N ASN A 37 8.09 16.90 -4.00
CA ASN A 37 7.37 15.66 -3.68
C ASN A 37 5.86 15.94 -3.60
N PRO A 38 5.03 15.35 -4.49
CA PRO A 38 3.59 15.64 -4.53
C PRO A 38 2.81 14.92 -3.42
N ARG A 39 3.46 14.01 -2.65
CA ARG A 39 2.79 13.20 -1.64
C ARG A 39 2.99 13.80 -0.26
N ASP A 40 1.89 14.05 0.44
CA ASP A 40 1.91 14.35 1.88
C ASP A 40 2.08 13.04 2.66
N ASN A 41 3.15 12.97 3.43
CA ASN A 41 3.52 11.77 4.19
C ASN A 41 3.39 11.98 5.71
N ALA A 42 2.96 13.16 6.17
CA ALA A 42 2.99 13.53 7.59
C ALA A 42 2.24 12.52 8.47
N GLY A 43 1.06 12.10 8.03
CA GLY A 43 0.23 11.14 8.76
C GLY A 43 0.82 9.73 8.89
N ALA A 44 1.77 9.35 8.03
CA ALA A 44 2.33 8.00 8.02
C ALA A 44 3.67 7.88 8.78
N ILE A 45 4.29 8.99 9.17
CA ILE A 45 5.65 8.99 9.76
C ILE A 45 5.70 8.14 11.03
N GLN A 46 4.73 8.31 11.94
CA GLN A 46 4.72 7.59 13.21
C GLN A 46 4.54 6.07 13.02
N SER A 47 3.64 5.64 12.15
CA SER A 47 3.41 4.22 11.85
C SER A 47 4.64 3.58 11.22
N VAL A 48 5.34 4.30 10.32
CA VAL A 48 6.60 3.84 9.74
C VAL A 48 7.71 3.80 10.78
N ALA A 49 7.79 4.77 11.71
CA ALA A 49 8.75 4.75 12.81
C ALA A 49 8.52 3.56 13.74
N ASN A 50 7.27 3.27 14.08
CA ASN A 50 6.92 2.09 14.87
C ASN A 50 7.33 0.79 14.17
N SER A 51 7.10 0.69 12.86
CA SER A 51 7.52 -0.45 12.05
C SER A 51 9.04 -0.61 12.04
N ILE A 52 9.81 0.47 11.83
CA ILE A 52 11.27 0.43 11.86
C ILE A 52 11.79 0.03 13.26
N ARG A 53 11.14 0.51 14.32
CA ARG A 53 11.52 0.15 15.70
C ARG A 53 11.28 -1.31 16.01
N ALA A 54 10.16 -1.88 15.53
CA ALA A 54 9.76 -3.25 15.82
C ALA A 54 10.50 -4.29 14.96
N PHE A 55 10.69 -3.99 13.69
CA PHE A 55 11.16 -4.97 12.70
C PHE A 55 12.52 -4.62 12.10
N GLY A 56 13.08 -3.45 12.40
CA GLY A 56 14.28 -2.93 11.77
C GLY A 56 13.99 -2.22 10.43
N PHE A 57 15.03 -1.60 9.87
CA PHE A 57 14.93 -0.88 8.60
C PHE A 57 15.08 -1.86 7.41
N LEU A 58 14.04 -2.64 7.13
CA LEU A 58 14.08 -3.74 6.17
C LEU A 58 13.96 -3.31 4.71
N VAL A 59 13.32 -2.17 4.42
CA VAL A 59 13.07 -1.69 3.06
C VAL A 59 13.94 -0.46 2.80
N PRO A 60 15.02 -0.54 2.01
CA PRO A 60 15.93 0.58 1.78
C PRO A 60 15.24 1.77 1.11
N VAL A 61 15.83 2.95 1.25
CA VAL A 61 15.45 4.14 0.50
C VAL A 61 16.18 4.19 -0.83
N VAL A 62 15.62 4.86 -1.83
CA VAL A 62 16.25 5.03 -3.14
C VAL A 62 16.63 6.50 -3.31
N VAL A 63 17.88 6.75 -3.76
CA VAL A 63 18.39 8.08 -4.08
C VAL A 63 18.98 8.13 -5.50
N ASP A 64 19.05 9.33 -6.05
CA ASP A 64 19.76 9.58 -7.30
C ASP A 64 21.29 9.73 -7.08
N ALA A 65 22.02 10.07 -8.15
CA ALA A 65 23.47 10.29 -8.11
C ALA A 65 23.88 11.46 -7.17
N ASN A 66 22.98 12.40 -6.90
CA ASN A 66 23.20 13.57 -6.05
C ASN A 66 22.69 13.37 -4.60
N ASN A 67 22.35 12.15 -4.22
CA ASN A 67 21.74 11.77 -2.95
C ASN A 67 20.36 12.42 -2.69
N VAL A 68 19.65 12.86 -3.74
CA VAL A 68 18.27 13.35 -3.62
C VAL A 68 17.33 12.14 -3.59
N LEU A 69 16.39 12.14 -2.65
CA LEU A 69 15.43 11.05 -2.47
C LEU A 69 14.56 10.85 -3.72
N VAL A 70 14.52 9.61 -4.16
CA VAL A 70 13.66 9.12 -5.24
C VAL A 70 12.46 8.38 -4.65
N ALA A 71 12.68 7.47 -3.69
CA ALA A 71 11.63 6.76 -2.96
C ALA A 71 12.00 6.61 -1.49
N GLY A 72 10.99 6.65 -0.61
CA GLY A 72 11.16 6.41 0.83
C GLY A 72 11.28 7.68 1.68
N HIS A 73 10.74 8.82 1.27
CA HIS A 73 10.71 10.06 2.06
C HIS A 73 10.19 9.84 3.48
N THR A 74 9.06 9.15 3.63
CA THR A 74 8.48 8.82 4.95
C THR A 74 9.45 8.02 5.82
N ARG A 75 10.21 7.07 5.22
CA ARG A 75 11.18 6.23 5.94
C ARG A 75 12.37 7.05 6.45
N VAL A 76 12.83 8.03 5.68
CA VAL A 76 13.90 8.95 6.13
C VAL A 76 13.42 9.81 7.28
N GLU A 77 12.22 10.40 7.19
CA GLU A 77 11.67 11.21 8.28
C GLU A 77 11.40 10.36 9.54
N ALA A 78 10.87 9.15 9.38
CA ALA A 78 10.72 8.20 10.50
C ALA A 78 12.07 7.84 11.14
N ALA A 79 13.12 7.61 10.34
CA ALA A 79 14.46 7.32 10.83
C ALA A 79 15.06 8.51 11.61
N LYS A 80 14.84 9.75 11.15
CA LYS A 80 15.22 10.97 11.89
C LYS A 80 14.52 11.05 13.24
N THR A 81 13.20 10.77 13.27
CA THR A 81 12.41 10.73 14.50
C THR A 81 12.93 9.68 15.49
N LEU A 82 13.49 8.58 14.99
CA LEU A 82 14.11 7.52 15.80
C LEU A 82 15.57 7.84 16.21
N GLY A 83 16.14 8.92 15.71
CA GLY A 83 17.54 9.29 15.98
C GLY A 83 18.56 8.41 15.29
N LEU A 84 18.20 7.76 14.19
CA LEU A 84 19.14 6.94 13.41
C LEU A 84 20.15 7.84 12.69
N SER A 85 21.43 7.51 12.76
CA SER A 85 22.50 8.22 12.06
C SER A 85 22.67 7.77 10.62
N GLU A 86 22.38 6.50 10.33
CA GLU A 86 22.55 5.89 9.02
C GLU A 86 21.30 5.10 8.62
N VAL A 87 21.05 5.02 7.32
CA VAL A 87 19.94 4.25 6.73
C VAL A 87 20.41 3.45 5.54
N PRO A 88 19.78 2.30 5.22
CA PRO A 88 20.10 1.54 4.03
C PRO A 88 19.60 2.25 2.77
N VAL A 89 20.47 2.42 1.79
CA VAL A 89 20.24 3.21 0.58
C VAL A 89 20.60 2.40 -0.67
N ILE A 90 19.79 2.53 -1.69
CA ILE A 90 20.07 2.10 -3.07
C ILE A 90 20.28 3.35 -3.92
N LYS A 91 21.40 3.43 -4.65
CA LYS A 91 21.65 4.51 -5.59
C LYS A 91 21.18 4.14 -6.98
N ALA A 92 20.28 4.94 -7.55
CA ALA A 92 19.74 4.79 -8.90
C ALA A 92 20.58 5.58 -9.94
N GLU A 93 21.90 5.48 -9.89
CA GLU A 93 22.84 6.23 -10.76
C GLU A 93 22.75 5.85 -12.25
N PHE A 94 22.11 4.72 -12.56
CA PHE A 94 21.92 4.21 -13.90
C PHE A 94 20.69 4.78 -14.62
N LEU A 95 19.81 5.50 -13.91
CA LEU A 95 18.64 6.13 -14.47
C LEU A 95 18.96 7.56 -14.96
N THR A 96 18.27 7.98 -16.03
CA THR A 96 18.26 9.39 -16.44
C THR A 96 17.39 10.24 -15.52
N GLU A 97 17.54 11.56 -15.56
CA GLU A 97 16.73 12.49 -14.76
C GLU A 97 15.23 12.30 -15.03
N ASP A 98 14.82 12.19 -16.29
CA ASP A 98 13.42 11.96 -16.68
C ASP A 98 12.90 10.61 -16.14
N GLN A 99 13.73 9.57 -16.12
CA GLN A 99 13.37 8.27 -15.56
C GLN A 99 13.21 8.34 -14.05
N ILE A 100 14.05 9.09 -13.35
CA ILE A 100 13.96 9.31 -11.91
C ILE A 100 12.68 10.06 -11.56
N ASP A 101 12.36 11.13 -12.30
CA ASP A 101 11.14 11.91 -12.09
C ASP A 101 9.88 11.08 -12.37
N ALA A 102 9.88 10.32 -13.45
CA ALA A 102 8.80 9.38 -13.75
C ALA A 102 8.66 8.31 -12.66
N PHE A 103 9.76 7.73 -12.18
CA PHE A 103 9.73 6.69 -11.15
C PHE A 103 9.16 7.21 -9.82
N ARG A 104 9.48 8.44 -9.40
CA ARG A 104 8.89 9.08 -8.21
C ARG A 104 7.36 9.06 -8.23
N ILE A 105 6.76 9.29 -9.39
CA ILE A 105 5.30 9.31 -9.56
C ILE A 105 4.74 7.90 -9.67
N ILE A 106 5.35 7.07 -10.53
CA ILE A 106 4.87 5.72 -10.87
C ILE A 106 4.91 4.81 -9.66
N ASP A 107 5.99 4.81 -8.87
CA ASP A 107 6.14 3.98 -7.66
C ASP A 107 5.00 4.21 -6.68
N ASN A 108 4.68 5.49 -6.42
CA ASN A 108 3.55 5.85 -5.57
C ASN A 108 2.20 5.42 -6.18
N LYS A 109 2.02 5.62 -7.49
CA LYS A 109 0.74 5.30 -8.15
C LYS A 109 0.49 3.79 -8.22
N VAL A 110 1.51 3.00 -8.49
CA VAL A 110 1.41 1.53 -8.52
C VAL A 110 1.05 0.98 -7.15
N ALA A 111 1.61 1.54 -6.07
CA ALA A 111 1.26 1.13 -4.71
C ALA A 111 -0.23 1.33 -4.37
N GLU A 112 -0.89 2.34 -4.97
CA GLU A 112 -2.33 2.58 -4.79
C GLU A 112 -3.23 1.57 -5.52
N LEU A 113 -2.72 0.83 -6.50
CA LEU A 113 -3.48 -0.18 -7.24
C LEU A 113 -3.65 -1.47 -6.46
N ALA A 114 -2.78 -1.74 -5.49
CA ALA A 114 -2.89 -2.90 -4.63
C ALA A 114 -4.08 -2.76 -3.67
N ARG A 115 -4.80 -3.86 -3.45
CA ARG A 115 -5.92 -3.93 -2.51
C ARG A 115 -5.74 -5.13 -1.60
N TRP A 116 -6.24 -5.00 -0.37
CA TRP A 116 -6.30 -6.12 0.55
C TRP A 116 -7.35 -7.13 0.08
N ASP A 117 -6.98 -8.40 0.07
CA ASP A 117 -7.93 -9.51 0.07
C ASP A 117 -8.34 -9.75 1.53
N PHE A 118 -9.54 -9.31 1.87
CA PHE A 118 -10.00 -9.36 3.26
C PHE A 118 -10.30 -10.78 3.73
N ASP A 119 -10.61 -11.71 2.81
CA ASP A 119 -10.82 -13.11 3.15
C ASP A 119 -9.51 -13.79 3.57
N LEU A 120 -8.38 -13.31 3.06
CA LEU A 120 -7.05 -13.75 3.47
C LEU A 120 -6.49 -12.93 4.63
N LEU A 121 -6.77 -11.62 4.69
CA LEU A 121 -6.25 -10.73 5.73
C LEU A 121 -6.85 -11.04 7.11
N ALA A 122 -8.17 -11.29 7.19
CA ALA A 122 -8.87 -11.50 8.44
C ALA A 122 -8.31 -12.70 9.25
N PRO A 123 -8.10 -13.90 8.67
CA PRO A 123 -7.48 -15.02 9.38
C PRO A 123 -6.05 -14.71 9.85
N GLU A 124 -5.25 -13.98 9.06
CA GLU A 124 -3.88 -13.60 9.44
C GLU A 124 -3.87 -12.64 10.63
N LEU A 125 -4.75 -11.62 10.64
CA LEU A 125 -4.91 -10.72 11.78
C LEU A 125 -5.38 -11.49 13.02
N GLY A 126 -6.36 -12.41 12.87
CA GLY A 126 -6.83 -13.27 13.95
C GLY A 126 -5.73 -14.14 14.55
N ARG A 127 -4.90 -14.76 13.69
CA ARG A 127 -3.75 -15.58 14.12
C ARG A 127 -2.72 -14.74 14.88
N LEU A 128 -2.54 -13.47 14.52
CA LEU A 128 -1.57 -12.57 15.14
C LEU A 128 -2.12 -11.81 16.35
N LYS A 129 -3.42 -11.85 16.61
CA LYS A 129 -4.08 -11.12 17.73
C LYS A 129 -3.46 -11.41 19.11
N GLY A 130 -2.79 -12.56 19.31
CA GLY A 130 -2.11 -12.93 20.56
C GLY A 130 -0.59 -12.73 20.56
N SER A 131 0.00 -12.19 19.49
CA SER A 131 1.45 -12.09 19.32
C SER A 131 2.10 -10.89 20.04
N GLY A 132 1.28 -10.01 20.64
CA GLY A 132 1.75 -8.74 21.24
C GLY A 132 1.94 -7.61 20.23
N ILE A 133 1.61 -7.81 18.97
CA ILE A 133 1.65 -6.76 17.94
C ILE A 133 0.35 -5.95 18.00
N VAL A 134 0.48 -4.64 18.18
CA VAL A 134 -0.65 -3.70 18.22
C VAL A 134 -0.79 -3.08 16.83
N PHE A 135 -1.68 -3.60 16.00
CA PHE A 135 -1.83 -3.22 14.59
C PHE A 135 -2.21 -1.75 14.39
N THR A 136 -2.87 -1.13 15.35
CA THR A 136 -3.18 0.32 15.32
C THR A 136 -1.93 1.19 15.28
N ASP A 137 -0.81 0.70 15.82
CA ASP A 137 0.47 1.41 15.76
C ASP A 137 1.05 1.48 14.34
N TYR A 138 0.51 0.68 13.41
CA TYR A 138 0.97 0.54 12.03
C TYR A 138 -0.02 1.06 11.00
N GLY A 139 -1.08 1.76 11.43
CA GLY A 139 -2.01 2.46 10.56
C GLY A 139 -3.33 1.75 10.28
N PHE A 140 -3.62 0.63 10.95
CA PHE A 140 -4.96 0.04 10.97
C PHE A 140 -5.85 0.80 11.97
N ALA A 141 -7.12 1.04 11.60
CA ALA A 141 -8.09 1.53 12.57
C ALA A 141 -8.54 0.39 13.51
N GLN A 142 -8.86 0.70 14.77
CA GLN A 142 -9.31 -0.32 15.72
C GLN A 142 -10.61 -0.99 15.23
N GLU A 143 -11.54 -0.19 14.71
CA GLU A 143 -12.80 -0.66 14.16
C GLU A 143 -12.59 -1.59 12.95
N GLU A 144 -11.56 -1.33 12.14
CA GLU A 144 -11.18 -2.19 11.02
C GLU A 144 -10.70 -3.56 11.52
N ILE A 145 -9.85 -3.57 12.54
CA ILE A 145 -9.32 -4.81 13.14
C ILE A 145 -10.46 -5.61 13.77
N ASP A 146 -11.31 -4.97 14.58
CA ASP A 146 -12.41 -5.62 15.26
C ASP A 146 -13.39 -6.23 14.25
N CYS A 147 -13.77 -5.48 13.23
CA CYS A 147 -14.65 -5.96 12.17
C CYS A 147 -14.08 -7.18 11.42
N LEU A 148 -12.78 -7.18 11.14
CA LEU A 148 -12.11 -8.29 10.45
C LEU A 148 -11.91 -9.51 11.35
N THR A 149 -11.62 -9.31 12.65
CA THR A 149 -11.33 -10.42 13.58
C THR A 149 -12.58 -11.02 14.18
N ASP A 150 -13.65 -10.26 14.42
CA ASP A 150 -14.91 -10.76 14.96
C ASP A 150 -15.66 -11.63 13.95
N ALA A 151 -15.54 -11.31 12.66
CA ALA A 151 -16.07 -12.15 11.59
C ALA A 151 -15.41 -13.55 11.54
N VAL A 152 -14.20 -13.70 12.09
CA VAL A 152 -13.47 -14.97 12.19
C VAL A 152 -13.77 -15.68 13.52
N ALA A 153 -14.10 -14.93 14.58
CA ALA A 153 -14.35 -15.50 15.92
C ALA A 153 -15.60 -16.38 15.95
N ASP A 154 -16.64 -16.05 15.20
CA ASP A 154 -17.86 -16.87 15.09
C ASP A 154 -17.61 -18.24 14.40
N ASP A 155 -16.54 -18.36 13.60
CA ASP A 155 -16.17 -19.61 12.91
C ASP A 155 -15.12 -20.42 13.71
N CYS A 156 -14.39 -19.77 14.65
CA CYS A 156 -13.31 -20.39 15.44
C CYS A 156 -13.78 -21.06 16.74
N LEU A 157 -14.98 -20.78 17.24
CA LEU A 157 -15.46 -21.33 18.52
C LEU A 157 -15.91 -22.81 18.45
N ASN A 158 -15.79 -23.47 17.30
CA ASN A 158 -16.32 -24.81 17.10
C ASN A 158 -15.27 -25.88 16.70
N THR A 159 -13.99 -25.70 16.95
CA THR A 159 -13.01 -26.74 16.61
C THR A 159 -11.87 -26.87 17.61
N ASP A 160 -12.11 -27.63 18.68
CA ASP A 160 -11.04 -28.42 19.27
C ASP A 160 -10.77 -29.66 18.39
N ASN A 161 -9.48 -29.85 18.04
CA ASN A 161 -8.87 -31.02 17.41
C ASN A 161 -9.14 -31.30 15.92
N LEU A 162 -8.13 -30.98 15.12
CA LEU A 162 -7.51 -31.82 14.07
C LEU A 162 -6.73 -30.95 13.08
N ILE A 163 -5.46 -30.78 13.37
CA ILE A 163 -4.51 -30.05 12.53
C ILE A 163 -4.05 -30.96 11.38
N ASP A 164 -4.23 -30.53 10.17
CA ASP A 164 -3.32 -30.48 9.01
C ASP A 164 -3.93 -30.74 7.61
N GLN A 165 -4.91 -31.58 7.42
CA GLN A 165 -5.53 -31.81 6.10
C GLN A 165 -6.80 -30.98 5.89
N GLU A 166 -7.55 -30.74 6.95
CA GLU A 166 -8.77 -29.92 6.88
C GLU A 166 -8.47 -28.41 6.71
N ALA A 167 -7.32 -27.93 7.17
CA ALA A 167 -6.93 -26.55 6.97
C ALA A 167 -6.76 -26.20 5.47
N ARG A 168 -6.22 -27.12 4.67
CA ARG A 168 -6.08 -26.94 3.21
C ARG A 168 -7.41 -27.00 2.49
N ASP A 169 -8.33 -27.81 2.97
CA ASP A 169 -9.69 -27.88 2.41
C ASP A 169 -10.58 -26.73 2.87
N ARG A 170 -10.29 -26.12 4.04
CA ARG A 170 -10.93 -24.87 4.49
C ARG A 170 -10.51 -23.67 3.68
N VAL A 171 -9.23 -23.52 3.35
CA VAL A 171 -8.75 -22.47 2.44
C VAL A 171 -9.51 -22.55 1.10
N ARG A 172 -9.73 -23.74 0.55
CA ARG A 172 -10.53 -23.94 -0.66
C ARG A 172 -12.03 -23.71 -0.45
N ARG A 173 -12.57 -23.80 0.77
CA ARG A 173 -13.98 -23.47 1.07
C ARG A 173 -14.19 -21.99 1.35
N VAL A 174 -13.21 -21.30 1.95
CA VAL A 174 -13.21 -19.85 2.15
C VAL A 174 -13.13 -19.12 0.81
N GLU A 175 -12.42 -19.66 -0.19
CA GLU A 175 -12.43 -19.17 -1.58
C GLU A 175 -13.83 -19.16 -2.24
N ARG A 176 -14.84 -19.82 -1.64
CA ARG A 176 -16.22 -19.86 -2.11
C ARG A 176 -17.23 -19.10 -1.23
N ARG A 177 -16.80 -18.52 -0.12
CA ARG A 177 -17.66 -17.71 0.76
C ARG A 177 -17.44 -16.23 0.45
N ALA A 178 -18.49 -15.53 0.12
CA ALA A 178 -18.46 -14.07 0.00
C ALA A 178 -18.06 -13.44 1.35
N PRO A 179 -17.27 -12.35 1.36
CA PRO A 179 -16.82 -11.69 2.58
C PRO A 179 -17.98 -11.34 3.49
N ALA A 180 -17.79 -11.49 4.81
CA ALA A 180 -18.84 -11.20 5.81
C ALA A 180 -19.17 -9.70 5.87
N THR A 181 -18.21 -8.83 5.50
CA THR A 181 -18.38 -7.37 5.49
C THR A 181 -17.97 -6.77 4.16
N ALA A 182 -18.62 -5.69 3.75
CA ALA A 182 -18.27 -4.86 2.61
C ALA A 182 -17.71 -3.53 3.11
N ARG A 183 -16.55 -3.17 2.56
CA ARG A 183 -15.89 -1.88 2.80
C ARG A 183 -16.48 -0.83 1.86
N ILE A 184 -16.96 0.27 2.44
CA ILE A 184 -17.44 1.42 1.67
C ILE A 184 -16.50 2.59 1.91
N VAL A 185 -16.10 3.27 0.81
CA VAL A 185 -15.21 4.43 0.83
C VAL A 185 -15.93 5.60 0.19
N ILE A 186 -16.07 6.70 0.94
CA ILE A 186 -16.63 7.96 0.43
C ILE A 186 -15.63 9.07 0.76
N GLY A 187 -14.83 9.47 -0.21
CA GLY A 187 -13.72 10.39 0.03
C GLY A 187 -12.68 9.80 0.98
N GLU A 188 -12.47 10.45 2.12
CA GLU A 188 -11.56 9.99 3.19
C GLU A 188 -12.26 9.10 4.24
N ILE A 189 -13.57 8.99 4.17
CA ILE A 189 -14.37 8.22 5.13
C ILE A 189 -14.41 6.76 4.68
N VAL A 190 -13.99 5.86 5.57
CA VAL A 190 -14.07 4.41 5.38
C VAL A 190 -14.99 3.85 6.44
N PHE A 191 -15.94 3.02 6.05
CA PHE A 191 -16.80 2.28 6.98
C PHE A 191 -17.13 0.90 6.43
N PHE A 192 -17.51 -0.01 7.33
CA PHE A 192 -17.81 -1.39 7.01
C PHE A 192 -19.27 -1.68 7.30
N ILE A 193 -19.92 -2.45 6.43
CA ILE A 193 -21.29 -2.94 6.63
C ILE A 193 -21.34 -4.45 6.37
N PRO A 194 -22.32 -5.19 6.93
CA PRO A 194 -22.49 -6.59 6.58
C PRO A 194 -22.57 -6.79 5.06
N ALA A 195 -21.84 -7.76 4.55
CA ALA A 195 -21.77 -7.99 3.10
C ALA A 195 -23.14 -8.41 2.51
N SER A 196 -24.01 -9.03 3.34
CA SER A 196 -25.41 -9.28 2.99
C SER A 196 -26.15 -7.99 2.68
N ASP A 197 -26.03 -7.00 3.55
CA ASP A 197 -26.73 -5.72 3.43
C ASP A 197 -26.21 -4.92 2.25
N TYR A 198 -24.89 -4.94 2.04
CA TYR A 198 -24.28 -4.34 0.85
C TYR A 198 -24.77 -4.99 -0.43
N ARG A 199 -24.78 -6.33 -0.50
CA ARG A 199 -25.27 -7.04 -1.69
C ARG A 199 -26.75 -6.75 -1.97
N ASN A 200 -27.59 -6.79 -0.95
CA ASN A 200 -29.02 -6.48 -1.07
C ASN A 200 -29.23 -5.02 -1.52
N TRP A 201 -28.48 -4.09 -0.95
CA TRP A 201 -28.54 -2.67 -1.31
C TRP A 201 -28.09 -2.43 -2.77
N VAL A 202 -26.98 -3.04 -3.19
CA VAL A 202 -26.48 -2.92 -4.58
C VAL A 202 -27.39 -3.63 -5.56
N ALA A 203 -27.92 -4.81 -5.22
CA ALA A 203 -28.87 -5.53 -6.08
C ALA A 203 -30.13 -4.70 -6.31
N GLY A 204 -30.70 -4.12 -5.26
CA GLY A 204 -31.88 -3.26 -5.39
C GLY A 204 -31.65 -1.99 -6.22
N ILE A 205 -30.42 -1.44 -6.20
CA ILE A 205 -30.07 -0.30 -7.07
C ILE A 205 -29.91 -0.77 -8.52
N ARG A 206 -29.28 -1.90 -8.76
CA ARG A 206 -29.10 -2.45 -10.12
C ARG A 206 -30.41 -2.78 -10.78
N GLU A 207 -31.32 -3.42 -10.08
CA GLU A 207 -32.67 -3.69 -10.57
C GLU A 207 -33.46 -2.41 -10.90
N LEU A 208 -33.34 -1.38 -10.04
CA LEU A 208 -34.01 -0.08 -10.23
C LEU A 208 -33.46 0.66 -11.48
N CYS A 209 -32.23 0.42 -11.85
CA CYS A 209 -31.51 1.13 -12.92
C CYS A 209 -31.33 0.26 -14.18
N ASP A 210 -32.05 -0.84 -14.31
CA ASP A 210 -31.95 -1.78 -15.46
C ASP A 210 -30.50 -2.17 -15.81
N TYR A 211 -29.62 -2.26 -14.78
CA TYR A 211 -28.18 -2.55 -14.91
C TYR A 211 -27.37 -1.51 -15.70
N ASP A 212 -27.93 -0.32 -15.96
CA ASP A 212 -27.20 0.78 -16.59
C ASP A 212 -26.22 1.43 -15.61
N GLU A 213 -24.92 1.46 -15.94
CA GLU A 213 -23.88 1.97 -15.05
C GLU A 213 -24.01 3.46 -14.73
N LEU A 214 -24.46 4.27 -15.71
CA LEU A 214 -24.66 5.70 -15.51
C LEU A 214 -25.87 5.98 -14.61
N ALA A 215 -26.95 5.24 -14.82
CA ALA A 215 -28.14 5.30 -13.97
C ALA A 215 -27.85 4.83 -12.56
N ILE A 216 -27.06 3.77 -12.38
CA ILE A 216 -26.59 3.30 -11.07
C ILE A 216 -25.76 4.38 -10.37
N ALA A 217 -24.83 5.01 -11.06
CA ALA A 217 -24.01 6.08 -10.49
C ALA A 217 -24.86 7.31 -10.08
N ALA A 218 -25.85 7.67 -10.88
CA ALA A 218 -26.77 8.77 -10.59
C ALA A 218 -27.65 8.46 -9.36
N GLU A 219 -28.18 7.24 -9.26
CA GLU A 219 -29.00 6.80 -8.13
C GLU A 219 -28.19 6.70 -6.83
N LEU A 220 -26.93 6.24 -6.90
CA LEU A 220 -26.01 6.26 -5.78
C LEU A 220 -25.75 7.69 -5.29
N LYS A 221 -25.45 8.63 -6.19
CA LYS A 221 -25.29 10.06 -5.84
C LYS A 221 -26.54 10.61 -5.16
N ARG A 222 -27.72 10.31 -5.70
CA ARG A 222 -29.00 10.73 -5.14
C ARG A 222 -29.21 10.24 -3.71
N ARG A 223 -28.96 8.96 -3.45
CA ARG A 223 -29.10 8.34 -2.12
C ARG A 223 -28.09 8.90 -1.11
N LEU A 224 -26.91 9.26 -1.56
CA LEU A 224 -25.86 9.89 -0.75
C LEU A 224 -26.08 11.40 -0.56
N GLY A 225 -27.14 11.99 -1.13
CA GLY A 225 -27.40 13.42 -1.05
C GLY A 225 -26.43 14.29 -1.85
N ILE A 226 -25.66 13.68 -2.76
CA ILE A 226 -24.71 14.39 -3.62
C ILE A 226 -25.50 15.00 -4.79
N ARG A 227 -25.52 16.34 -4.89
CA ARG A 227 -26.15 17.03 -6.03
C ARG A 227 -25.32 16.77 -7.29
N ALA A 228 -25.98 16.40 -8.40
CA ALA A 228 -25.37 16.45 -9.71
C ALA A 228 -25.07 17.92 -10.02
N GLU A 229 -23.81 18.23 -10.36
CA GLU A 229 -23.49 19.55 -10.92
C GLU A 229 -24.24 19.67 -12.25
N SER A 230 -25.05 20.69 -12.35
CA SER A 230 -25.71 21.07 -13.60
C SER A 230 -24.61 21.55 -14.56
N THR A 231 -24.39 20.79 -15.61
CA THR A 231 -23.59 21.19 -16.78
C THR A 231 -24.34 22.24 -17.57
#